data_ec86371a5c9442fbcc6be9ee2599cfeb
#
_entry.id   ec86371a5c9442fbcc6be9ee2599cfeb
#
_cell.length_a   1.000
_cell.length_b   1.000
_cell.length_c   1.000
_cell.angle_alpha   90.00
_cell.angle_beta   90.00
_cell.angle_gamma   90.00
#
_symmetry.space_group_name_H-M   'P 1'
#
loop_
_entity.id
_entity.type
_entity.pdbx_description
1 polymer ?
#
loop_
_entity_poly.entity_id
_entity_poly.type
_entity_poly.pdbx_seq_one_letter_code
_entity_poly.pdbx_strand_id
1 'polypeptide(L)'
;MNEEYLLDQPAFANLPTSFRVIGIGEATKEIIETVKSYGYDCVSTTVLTEPFECVPTDEDKMVIIVAKDNEDHANSIAKTFHDAGVLTLGLLDNADLDCYDSVVSEASYTEYPYLIKSILQPIVTQGMIAYDFNDLQTNLADAKHFFIKSATGHGNERVAESIGFIKSTLTSFLLNKIERLSIFLYFNKEDKQPLVMQEMTALTDFVSELPESIYVIWAVYPDESIKDEEIKVTILAAGKELENG
;
A
#
# COMPACT_ATOMS: atom_id res chain seq x y z
N MET A 1 13.05 6.44 -39.51
CA MET A 1 11.73 6.50 -38.85
C MET A 1 12.00 6.32 -37.38
N ASN A 2 11.80 7.39 -36.63
CA ASN A 2 12.30 7.51 -35.26
C ASN A 2 11.43 6.69 -34.28
N GLU A 3 12.08 5.82 -33.51
CA GLU A 3 11.50 5.05 -32.41
C GLU A 3 11.30 5.88 -31.11
N GLU A 4 11.29 7.21 -31.24
CA GLU A 4 11.33 8.15 -30.11
C GLU A 4 9.93 8.60 -29.61
N TYR A 5 8.84 8.00 -30.12
CA TYR A 5 7.48 8.51 -29.87
C TYR A 5 6.60 7.67 -28.93
N LEU A 6 7.15 6.66 -28.22
CA LEU A 6 6.35 5.79 -27.36
C LEU A 6 6.52 6.00 -25.84
N LEU A 7 7.33 6.98 -25.40
CA LEU A 7 7.62 7.19 -23.98
C LEU A 7 6.93 8.40 -23.33
N ASP A 8 6.13 9.18 -24.05
CA ASP A 8 5.64 10.48 -23.58
C ASP A 8 4.11 10.61 -23.52
N GLN A 9 3.38 9.53 -23.22
CA GLN A 9 2.02 9.69 -22.75
C GLN A 9 1.94 9.20 -21.30
N PRO A 10 1.55 10.07 -20.34
CA PRO A 10 1.22 9.58 -19.01
C PRO A 10 0.03 8.60 -19.17
N ALA A 11 0.28 7.33 -18.91
CA ALA A 11 -0.70 6.26 -19.03
C ALA A 11 -1.97 6.47 -18.15
N PHE A 12 -2.03 7.58 -17.41
CA PHE A 12 -3.05 7.92 -16.43
C PHE A 12 -3.72 9.29 -16.65
N ALA A 13 -3.43 10.00 -17.75
CA ALA A 13 -4.12 11.24 -18.07
C ALA A 13 -5.58 10.93 -18.42
N ASN A 14 -6.52 11.27 -17.52
CA ASN A 14 -7.98 11.06 -17.56
C ASN A 14 -8.52 9.72 -17.03
N LEU A 15 -7.85 9.08 -16.08
CA LEU A 15 -8.52 8.04 -15.31
C LEU A 15 -9.60 8.68 -14.42
N PRO A 16 -10.82 8.11 -14.39
CA PRO A 16 -11.83 8.52 -13.40
C PRO A 16 -11.25 8.35 -12.01
N THR A 17 -11.67 9.16 -11.04
CA THR A 17 -11.30 9.02 -9.63
C THR A 17 -11.81 7.68 -9.10
N SER A 18 -10.99 6.65 -9.24
CA SER A 18 -11.38 5.27 -8.92
C SER A 18 -11.02 4.87 -7.49
N PHE A 19 -10.24 5.71 -6.78
CA PHE A 19 -9.80 5.44 -5.42
C PHE A 19 -10.23 6.59 -4.51
N ARG A 20 -10.82 6.24 -3.36
CA ARG A 20 -11.22 7.23 -2.36
C ARG A 20 -10.44 7.06 -1.07
N VAL A 21 -10.12 8.19 -0.42
CA VAL A 21 -9.63 8.22 0.95
C VAL A 21 -10.59 9.09 1.77
N ILE A 22 -11.27 8.49 2.73
CA ILE A 22 -12.30 9.14 3.52
C ILE A 22 -11.85 9.19 4.97
N GLY A 23 -11.65 10.41 5.49
CA GLY A 23 -11.40 10.64 6.91
C GLY A 23 -12.71 10.89 7.67
N ILE A 24 -12.90 10.21 8.79
CA ILE A 24 -14.07 10.36 9.64
C ILE A 24 -13.71 11.19 10.89
N GLY A 25 -14.33 12.36 11.00
CA GLY A 25 -14.13 13.30 12.09
C GLY A 25 -12.96 14.29 11.86
N GLU A 26 -13.01 15.42 12.58
CA GLU A 26 -12.01 16.50 12.47
C GLU A 26 -10.57 16.02 12.73
N ALA A 27 -10.39 15.01 13.61
CA ALA A 27 -9.07 14.47 13.93
C ALA A 27 -8.33 13.93 12.69
N THR A 28 -9.05 13.50 11.63
CA THR A 28 -8.45 12.95 10.42
C THR A 28 -7.99 13.98 9.40
N LYS A 29 -8.31 15.26 9.61
CA LYS A 29 -8.11 16.33 8.63
C LYS A 29 -6.65 16.48 8.18
N GLU A 30 -5.71 16.46 9.11
CA GLU A 30 -4.28 16.59 8.81
C GLU A 30 -3.78 15.41 7.96
N ILE A 31 -4.25 14.20 8.25
CA ILE A 31 -3.94 13.00 7.45
C ILE A 31 -4.46 13.17 6.02
N ILE A 32 -5.71 13.56 5.86
CA ILE A 32 -6.35 13.70 4.55
C ILE A 32 -5.71 14.84 3.74
N GLU A 33 -5.34 15.96 4.36
CA GLU A 33 -4.59 17.03 3.72
C GLU A 33 -3.20 16.55 3.25
N THR A 34 -2.52 15.74 4.06
CA THR A 34 -1.23 15.13 3.68
C THR A 34 -1.40 14.19 2.49
N VAL A 35 -2.41 13.33 2.49
CA VAL A 35 -2.69 12.42 1.37
C VAL A 35 -3.01 13.19 0.10
N LYS A 36 -3.82 14.26 0.20
CA LYS A 36 -4.13 15.14 -0.92
C LYS A 36 -2.88 15.79 -1.53
N SER A 37 -1.88 16.10 -0.70
CA SER A 37 -0.62 16.71 -1.15
C SER A 37 0.24 15.78 -2.02
N TYR A 38 -0.04 14.47 -2.06
CA TYR A 38 0.65 13.53 -2.95
C TYR A 38 0.30 13.75 -4.43
N GLY A 39 -0.82 14.42 -4.73
CA GLY A 39 -1.17 14.86 -6.08
C GLY A 39 -1.56 13.73 -7.03
N TYR A 40 -2.13 12.63 -6.54
CA TYR A 40 -2.58 11.53 -7.39
C TYR A 40 -3.94 11.85 -8.04
N ASP A 41 -3.96 12.04 -9.35
CA ASP A 41 -5.16 12.48 -10.12
C ASP A 41 -6.34 11.50 -10.01
N CYS A 42 -6.08 10.20 -9.84
CA CYS A 42 -7.11 9.16 -9.71
C CYS A 42 -7.61 8.95 -8.28
N VAL A 43 -7.14 9.74 -7.30
CA VAL A 43 -7.47 9.62 -5.88
C VAL A 43 -8.30 10.83 -5.43
N SER A 44 -9.51 10.58 -4.94
CA SER A 44 -10.31 11.59 -4.26
C SER A 44 -10.14 11.51 -2.75
N THR A 45 -10.12 12.66 -2.09
CA THR A 45 -9.97 12.76 -0.64
C THR A 45 -11.11 13.57 -0.02
N THR A 46 -11.69 13.10 1.07
CA THR A 46 -12.81 13.77 1.75
C THR A 46 -12.68 13.62 3.27
N VAL A 47 -13.06 14.65 4.02
CA VAL A 47 -13.25 14.57 5.49
C VAL A 47 -14.73 14.72 5.79
N LEU A 48 -15.31 13.77 6.51
CA LEU A 48 -16.69 13.78 6.98
C LEU A 48 -16.70 14.13 8.47
N THR A 49 -17.12 15.34 8.80
CA THR A 49 -17.15 15.84 10.18
C THR A 49 -18.51 15.66 10.87
N GLU A 50 -19.56 15.44 10.06
CA GLU A 50 -20.90 15.14 10.50
C GLU A 50 -21.36 13.82 9.89
N PRO A 51 -22.43 13.19 10.42
CA PRO A 51 -22.94 11.94 9.89
C PRO A 51 -23.65 12.16 8.54
N PHE A 52 -22.86 12.39 7.48
CA PHE A 52 -23.34 12.38 6.11
C PHE A 52 -23.28 10.98 5.52
N GLU A 53 -24.30 10.64 4.73
CA GLU A 53 -24.24 9.45 3.89
C GLU A 53 -23.19 9.65 2.80
N CYS A 54 -22.23 8.76 2.73
CA CYS A 54 -21.27 8.67 1.64
C CYS A 54 -21.50 7.33 0.95
N VAL A 55 -21.92 7.39 -0.31
CA VAL A 55 -22.26 6.20 -1.09
C VAL A 55 -21.25 5.97 -2.20
N PRO A 56 -20.98 4.70 -2.58
CA PRO A 56 -20.15 4.38 -3.73
C PRO A 56 -20.82 4.77 -5.04
N THR A 57 -20.00 4.96 -6.06
CA THR A 57 -20.41 5.09 -7.47
C THR A 57 -19.89 3.91 -8.28
N ASP A 58 -20.37 3.74 -9.50
CA ASP A 58 -19.90 2.66 -10.41
C ASP A 58 -18.42 2.79 -10.78
N GLU A 59 -17.79 3.94 -10.52
CA GLU A 59 -16.37 4.19 -10.80
C GLU A 59 -15.45 3.80 -9.63
N ASP A 60 -16.01 3.64 -8.43
CA ASP A 60 -15.22 3.35 -7.24
C ASP A 60 -14.71 1.90 -7.24
N LYS A 61 -13.40 1.74 -7.22
CA LYS A 61 -12.73 0.45 -7.13
C LYS A 61 -12.20 0.16 -5.73
N MET A 62 -11.80 1.19 -5.01
CA MET A 62 -11.27 1.08 -3.65
C MET A 62 -11.64 2.29 -2.81
N VAL A 63 -11.91 2.04 -1.54
CA VAL A 63 -12.01 3.06 -0.50
C VAL A 63 -11.07 2.73 0.66
N ILE A 64 -10.35 3.75 1.14
CA ILE A 64 -9.58 3.70 2.39
C ILE A 64 -10.29 4.59 3.39
N ILE A 65 -10.75 4.01 4.49
CA ILE A 65 -11.46 4.72 5.56
C ILE A 65 -10.51 4.91 6.72
N VAL A 66 -10.38 6.16 7.16
CA VAL A 66 -9.50 6.58 8.25
C VAL A 66 -10.36 7.12 9.38
N ALA A 67 -10.25 6.56 10.58
CA ALA A 67 -10.92 7.07 11.77
C ALA A 67 -9.97 7.00 12.97
N LYS A 68 -10.17 7.95 13.90
CA LYS A 68 -9.54 7.93 15.22
C LYS A 68 -10.60 7.89 16.32
N ASP A 69 -11.69 8.56 16.04
CA ASP A 69 -12.91 8.61 16.85
C ASP A 69 -14.08 8.36 15.88
N ASN A 70 -15.29 8.13 16.36
CA ASN A 70 -16.50 7.86 15.56
C ASN A 70 -16.41 6.58 14.70
N GLU A 71 -15.86 5.52 15.25
CA GLU A 71 -15.65 4.23 14.56
C GLU A 71 -16.97 3.60 14.10
N ASP A 72 -18.07 3.75 14.85
CA ASP A 72 -19.41 3.30 14.43
C ASP A 72 -19.84 3.93 13.10
N HIS A 73 -19.55 5.23 12.90
CA HIS A 73 -19.83 5.92 11.65
C HIS A 73 -18.89 5.44 10.53
N ALA A 74 -17.61 5.22 10.84
CA ALA A 74 -16.64 4.65 9.92
C ALA A 74 -17.08 3.25 9.45
N ASN A 75 -17.47 2.37 10.36
CA ASN A 75 -17.98 1.03 10.08
C ASN A 75 -19.25 1.07 9.20
N SER A 76 -20.17 2.01 9.46
CA SER A 76 -21.38 2.18 8.66
C SER A 76 -21.08 2.58 7.21
N ILE A 77 -20.14 3.51 7.00
CA ILE A 77 -19.71 3.90 5.65
C ILE A 77 -18.97 2.73 4.98
N ALA A 78 -18.03 2.09 5.70
CA ALA A 78 -17.30 0.93 5.20
C ALA A 78 -18.25 -0.14 4.67
N LYS A 79 -19.27 -0.49 5.48
CA LYS A 79 -20.27 -1.47 5.09
C LYS A 79 -20.96 -1.13 3.77
N THR A 80 -21.29 0.15 3.55
CA THR A 80 -21.95 0.59 2.32
C THR A 80 -21.08 0.37 1.08
N PHE A 81 -19.77 0.62 1.19
CA PHE A 81 -18.81 0.37 0.10
C PHE A 81 -18.53 -1.11 -0.08
N HIS A 82 -18.33 -1.84 1.01
CA HIS A 82 -18.06 -3.28 0.98
C HIS A 82 -19.24 -4.07 0.38
N ASP A 83 -20.49 -3.77 0.79
CA ASP A 83 -21.70 -4.39 0.23
C ASP A 83 -21.90 -4.07 -1.27
N ALA A 84 -21.31 -2.98 -1.77
CA ALA A 84 -21.28 -2.64 -3.19
C ALA A 84 -20.14 -3.31 -3.97
N GLY A 85 -19.30 -4.10 -3.33
CA GLY A 85 -18.18 -4.81 -3.95
C GLY A 85 -16.94 -3.93 -4.21
N VAL A 86 -16.84 -2.79 -3.54
CA VAL A 86 -15.66 -1.91 -3.56
C VAL A 86 -14.63 -2.44 -2.57
N LEU A 87 -13.37 -2.60 -2.97
CA LEU A 87 -12.29 -2.98 -2.04
C LEU A 87 -12.23 -1.96 -0.90
N THR A 88 -12.58 -2.41 0.31
CA THR A 88 -12.76 -1.54 1.48
C THR A 88 -11.68 -1.79 2.51
N LEU A 89 -10.82 -0.79 2.73
CA LEU A 89 -9.69 -0.85 3.66
C LEU A 89 -9.91 0.06 4.86
N GLY A 90 -9.56 -0.41 6.05
CA GLY A 90 -9.70 0.33 7.30
C GLY A 90 -8.36 0.71 7.94
N LEU A 91 -8.20 1.97 8.32
CA LEU A 91 -7.13 2.48 9.17
C LEU A 91 -7.77 3.08 10.43
N LEU A 92 -8.08 2.24 11.39
CA LEU A 92 -8.75 2.57 12.65
C LEU A 92 -8.54 1.43 13.68
N ASP A 93 -8.74 1.73 14.96
CA ASP A 93 -8.45 0.77 16.05
C ASP A 93 -9.58 -0.26 16.26
N ASN A 94 -10.86 0.17 16.25
CA ASN A 94 -12.01 -0.69 16.55
C ASN A 94 -12.89 -0.89 15.30
N ALA A 95 -12.33 -1.62 14.32
CA ALA A 95 -13.05 -1.96 13.11
C ALA A 95 -14.02 -3.13 13.33
N ASP A 96 -15.22 -3.02 12.75
CA ASP A 96 -16.07 -4.18 12.53
C ASP A 96 -15.58 -4.90 11.27
N LEU A 97 -14.83 -5.99 11.44
CA LEU A 97 -14.17 -6.72 10.34
C LEU A 97 -15.13 -7.25 9.27
N ASP A 98 -16.43 -7.32 9.55
CA ASP A 98 -17.43 -7.71 8.54
C ASP A 98 -17.79 -6.56 7.59
N CYS A 99 -17.31 -5.34 7.89
CA CYS A 99 -17.49 -4.16 7.05
C CYS A 99 -16.29 -3.87 6.13
N TYR A 100 -15.19 -4.61 6.27
CA TYR A 100 -13.93 -4.36 5.56
C TYR A 100 -13.39 -5.63 4.90
N ASP A 101 -12.70 -5.47 3.78
CA ASP A 101 -11.85 -6.51 3.21
C ASP A 101 -10.61 -6.72 4.08
N SER A 102 -10.02 -5.61 4.52
CA SER A 102 -8.80 -5.63 5.32
C SER A 102 -8.64 -4.39 6.19
N VAL A 103 -8.17 -4.58 7.42
CA VAL A 103 -7.89 -3.50 8.38
C VAL A 103 -6.41 -3.54 8.74
N VAL A 104 -5.82 -2.35 8.95
CA VAL A 104 -4.43 -2.25 9.35
C VAL A 104 -4.21 -2.85 10.73
N SER A 105 -3.16 -3.66 10.89
CA SER A 105 -2.67 -4.17 12.16
C SER A 105 -1.42 -3.39 12.59
N GLU A 106 -1.25 -3.19 13.90
CA GLU A 106 -0.03 -2.64 14.51
C GLU A 106 0.46 -1.31 13.92
N ALA A 107 -0.42 -0.35 13.66
CA ALA A 107 -0.02 0.95 13.16
C ALA A 107 -0.47 2.08 14.09
N SER A 108 0.40 3.04 14.33
CA SER A 108 0.02 4.26 15.02
C SER A 108 -0.66 5.24 14.06
N TYR A 109 -1.58 6.04 14.60
CA TYR A 109 -2.31 7.05 13.85
C TYR A 109 -1.38 8.02 13.05
N THR A 110 -0.21 8.32 13.58
CA THR A 110 0.78 9.18 12.93
C THR A 110 1.44 8.53 11.70
N GLU A 111 1.34 7.23 11.55
CA GLU A 111 1.88 6.49 10.41
C GLU A 111 0.87 6.38 9.24
N TYR A 112 -0.42 6.68 9.48
CA TYR A 112 -1.46 6.50 8.47
C TYR A 112 -1.20 7.21 7.13
N PRO A 113 -0.69 8.45 7.08
CA PRO A 113 -0.36 9.08 5.79
C PRO A 113 0.66 8.24 4.99
N TYR A 114 1.67 7.72 5.68
CA TYR A 114 2.70 6.88 5.08
C TYR A 114 2.12 5.54 4.59
N LEU A 115 1.26 4.90 5.37
CA LEU A 115 0.60 3.64 4.99
C LEU A 115 -0.29 3.85 3.76
N ILE A 116 -1.08 4.92 3.73
CA ILE A 116 -1.92 5.27 2.58
C ILE A 116 -1.06 5.49 1.33
N LYS A 117 0.07 6.22 1.47
CA LYS A 117 1.02 6.38 0.36
C LYS A 117 1.55 5.03 -0.13
N SER A 118 1.90 4.14 0.80
CA SER A 118 2.47 2.82 0.48
C SER A 118 1.46 1.89 -0.22
N ILE A 119 0.15 2.07 0.02
CA ILE A 119 -0.92 1.36 -0.68
C ILE A 119 -1.15 1.96 -2.08
N LEU A 120 -1.23 3.29 -2.17
CA LEU A 120 -1.60 3.99 -3.39
C LEU A 120 -0.46 4.06 -4.40
N GLN A 121 0.75 4.42 -3.97
CA GLN A 121 1.88 4.67 -4.87
C GLN A 121 2.13 3.52 -5.87
N PRO A 122 2.14 2.24 -5.48
CA PRO A 122 2.38 1.15 -6.43
C PRO A 122 1.33 1.05 -7.55
N ILE A 123 0.07 1.38 -7.27
CA ILE A 123 -1.04 1.24 -8.24
C ILE A 123 -1.31 2.50 -9.07
N VAL A 124 -0.70 3.64 -8.70
CA VAL A 124 -0.90 4.93 -9.40
C VAL A 124 0.38 5.42 -10.10
N THR A 125 1.52 4.76 -9.90
CA THR A 125 2.79 5.12 -10.54
C THR A 125 3.25 4.01 -11.47
N GLN A 126 4.00 4.37 -12.52
CA GLN A 126 4.53 3.39 -13.45
C GLN A 126 5.81 2.75 -12.90
N GLY A 127 5.81 1.45 -12.69
CA GLY A 127 6.97 0.67 -12.28
C GLY A 127 7.76 0.12 -13.47
N MET A 128 9.02 -0.24 -13.23
CA MET A 128 9.81 -1.07 -14.17
C MET A 128 9.28 -2.50 -14.23
N ILE A 129 8.85 -3.01 -13.09
CA ILE A 129 8.04 -4.22 -12.94
C ILE A 129 6.74 -3.74 -12.34
N ALA A 130 5.66 -3.87 -13.09
CA ALA A 130 4.36 -3.30 -12.74
C ALA A 130 3.65 -4.11 -11.65
N TYR A 131 2.88 -3.39 -10.85
CA TYR A 131 1.90 -3.91 -9.92
C TYR A 131 0.66 -3.04 -10.10
N ASP A 132 -0.47 -3.66 -10.33
CA ASP A 132 -1.70 -2.92 -10.63
C ASP A 132 -2.75 -3.07 -9.52
N PHE A 133 -3.92 -2.49 -9.74
CA PHE A 133 -5.02 -2.60 -8.79
C PHE A 133 -5.50 -4.04 -8.59
N ASN A 134 -5.44 -4.91 -9.61
CA ASN A 134 -5.87 -6.31 -9.47
C ASN A 134 -4.90 -7.09 -8.56
N ASP A 135 -3.61 -6.77 -8.63
CA ASP A 135 -2.60 -7.34 -7.73
C ASP A 135 -2.87 -6.90 -6.27
N LEU A 136 -3.17 -5.60 -6.06
CA LEU A 136 -3.52 -5.07 -4.74
C LEU A 136 -4.82 -5.72 -4.22
N GLN A 137 -5.84 -5.83 -5.06
CA GLN A 137 -7.10 -6.48 -4.72
C GLN A 137 -6.87 -7.96 -4.37
N THR A 138 -6.07 -8.67 -5.15
CA THR A 138 -5.70 -10.07 -4.86
C THR A 138 -5.01 -10.19 -3.50
N ASN A 139 -4.20 -9.20 -3.13
CA ASN A 139 -3.49 -9.20 -1.85
C ASN A 139 -4.42 -8.90 -0.66
N LEU A 140 -5.36 -7.95 -0.79
CA LEU A 140 -6.10 -7.39 0.35
C LEU A 140 -7.55 -7.85 0.46
N ALA A 141 -8.20 -8.31 -0.63
CA ALA A 141 -9.59 -8.75 -0.56
C ALA A 141 -9.76 -9.94 0.39
N ASP A 142 -10.74 -9.84 1.30
CA ASP A 142 -11.07 -10.86 2.30
C ASP A 142 -9.88 -11.29 3.21
N ALA A 143 -8.83 -10.49 3.27
CA ALA A 143 -7.66 -10.82 4.09
C ALA A 143 -7.87 -10.53 5.58
N LYS A 144 -8.86 -9.72 5.93
CA LYS A 144 -9.21 -9.24 7.28
C LYS A 144 -8.17 -8.32 7.89
N HIS A 145 -6.88 -8.63 7.81
CA HIS A 145 -5.81 -7.83 8.38
C HIS A 145 -4.64 -7.65 7.40
N PHE A 146 -4.00 -6.48 7.48
CA PHE A 146 -2.74 -6.22 6.78
C PHE A 146 -1.80 -5.38 7.62
N PHE A 147 -0.51 -5.44 7.30
CA PHE A 147 0.49 -4.51 7.82
C PHE A 147 1.49 -4.13 6.73
N ILE A 148 2.16 -3.01 6.93
CA ILE A 148 3.21 -2.51 6.04
C ILE A 148 4.47 -2.27 6.86
N LYS A 149 5.60 -2.77 6.36
CA LYS A 149 6.92 -2.48 6.92
C LYS A 149 7.86 -2.03 5.81
N SER A 150 8.76 -1.12 6.14
CA SER A 150 9.78 -0.65 5.19
C SER A 150 11.13 -0.56 5.84
N ALA A 151 12.16 -0.76 5.03
CA ALA A 151 13.53 -0.53 5.40
C ALA A 151 14.29 0.09 4.21
N THR A 152 15.31 0.89 4.53
CA THR A 152 16.24 1.45 3.55
C THR A 152 17.62 0.86 3.78
N GLY A 153 18.22 0.38 2.70
CA GLY A 153 19.59 -0.11 2.70
C GLY A 153 20.48 0.81 1.88
N HIS A 154 21.81 0.71 2.10
CA HIS A 154 22.79 1.65 1.59
C HIS A 154 23.98 0.96 0.91
N GLY A 155 24.60 1.66 -0.03
CA GLY A 155 25.84 1.22 -0.70
C GLY A 155 25.68 -0.05 -1.53
N ASN A 156 26.75 -0.86 -1.61
CA ASN A 156 26.79 -2.03 -2.51
C ASN A 156 25.88 -3.18 -2.11
N GLU A 157 25.50 -3.28 -0.83
CA GLU A 157 24.65 -4.36 -0.28
C GLU A 157 23.26 -3.85 0.08
N ARG A 158 22.83 -2.72 -0.48
CA ARG A 158 21.62 -1.98 -0.10
C ARG A 158 20.33 -2.82 -0.16
N VAL A 159 20.18 -3.72 -1.13
CA VAL A 159 19.03 -4.62 -1.21
C VAL A 159 19.09 -5.68 -0.10
N ALA A 160 20.26 -6.28 0.11
CA ALA A 160 20.45 -7.27 1.16
C ALA A 160 20.28 -6.67 2.56
N GLU A 161 20.79 -5.45 2.78
CA GLU A 161 20.65 -4.72 4.04
C GLU A 161 19.16 -4.44 4.35
N SER A 162 18.41 -3.86 3.40
CA SER A 162 16.99 -3.56 3.60
C SER A 162 16.17 -4.82 3.83
N ILE A 163 16.41 -5.90 3.09
CA ILE A 163 15.74 -7.19 3.29
C ILE A 163 16.11 -7.78 4.65
N GLY A 164 17.37 -7.68 5.07
CA GLY A 164 17.81 -8.12 6.39
C GLY A 164 17.06 -7.44 7.54
N PHE A 165 16.84 -6.12 7.45
CA PHE A 165 16.01 -5.38 8.39
C PHE A 165 14.56 -5.86 8.40
N ILE A 166 13.94 -6.04 7.23
CA ILE A 166 12.57 -6.56 7.12
C ILE A 166 12.49 -7.96 7.74
N LYS A 167 13.39 -8.88 7.40
CA LYS A 167 13.45 -10.24 8.00
C LYS A 167 13.49 -10.20 9.52
N SER A 168 14.24 -9.26 10.10
CA SER A 168 14.35 -9.12 11.56
C SER A 168 13.02 -8.76 12.23
N THR A 169 12.06 -8.19 11.49
CA THR A 169 10.72 -7.85 11.99
C THR A 169 9.70 -8.97 11.78
N LEU A 170 9.99 -9.95 10.91
CA LEU A 170 9.12 -11.07 10.59
C LEU A 170 9.45 -12.28 11.46
N THR A 171 8.82 -12.38 12.63
CA THR A 171 8.96 -13.56 13.49
C THR A 171 8.37 -14.81 12.82
N SER A 172 8.82 -16.01 13.24
CA SER A 172 8.24 -17.28 12.75
C SER A 172 6.73 -17.38 13.01
N PHE A 173 6.27 -16.80 14.13
CA PHE A 173 4.85 -16.74 14.47
C PHE A 173 4.08 -15.88 13.47
N LEU A 174 4.60 -14.71 13.13
CA LEU A 174 3.98 -13.80 12.16
C LEU A 174 4.00 -14.38 10.75
N LEU A 175 5.11 -15.00 10.32
CA LEU A 175 5.23 -15.63 9.01
C LEU A 175 4.16 -16.72 8.77
N ASN A 176 3.79 -17.48 9.80
CA ASN A 176 2.76 -18.51 9.70
C ASN A 176 1.33 -17.95 9.53
N LYS A 177 1.13 -16.66 9.79
CA LYS A 177 -0.15 -15.97 9.66
C LYS A 177 -0.29 -15.17 8.36
N ILE A 178 0.83 -14.92 7.67
CA ILE A 178 0.84 -14.24 6.38
C ILE A 178 0.36 -15.23 5.30
N GLU A 179 -0.65 -14.85 4.55
CA GLU A 179 -1.16 -15.59 3.40
C GLU A 179 -0.67 -14.99 2.07
N ARG A 180 -0.50 -13.67 2.04
CA ARG A 180 -0.16 -12.89 0.83
C ARG A 180 0.85 -11.81 1.18
N LEU A 181 1.81 -11.62 0.27
CA LEU A 181 2.91 -10.68 0.48
C LEU A 181 3.24 -9.94 -0.82
N SER A 182 3.10 -8.63 -0.81
CA SER A 182 3.63 -7.77 -1.87
C SER A 182 4.94 -7.14 -1.41
N ILE A 183 5.94 -7.12 -2.30
CA ILE A 183 7.27 -6.55 -2.03
C ILE A 183 7.55 -5.48 -3.07
N PHE A 184 7.80 -4.26 -2.62
CA PHE A 184 8.08 -3.11 -3.48
C PHE A 184 9.51 -2.63 -3.25
N LEU A 185 10.30 -2.52 -4.32
CA LEU A 185 11.62 -1.92 -4.30
C LEU A 185 11.53 -0.52 -4.91
N TYR A 186 12.03 0.47 -4.21
CA TYR A 186 12.11 1.86 -4.67
C TYR A 186 13.57 2.28 -4.77
N PHE A 187 13.95 2.87 -5.90
CA PHE A 187 15.30 3.32 -6.18
C PHE A 187 15.30 4.66 -6.92
N ASN A 188 16.37 5.42 -6.81
CA ASN A 188 16.55 6.63 -7.60
C ASN A 188 17.07 6.26 -9.00
N LYS A 189 16.28 6.58 -10.05
CA LYS A 189 16.67 6.29 -11.44
C LYS A 189 17.88 7.10 -11.91
N GLU A 190 18.15 8.24 -11.28
CA GLU A 190 19.30 9.12 -11.56
C GLU A 190 20.54 8.78 -10.71
N ASP A 191 20.45 7.68 -9.92
CA ASP A 191 21.55 7.21 -9.07
C ASP A 191 22.79 6.89 -9.94
N LYS A 192 23.95 7.28 -9.45
CA LYS A 192 25.26 6.95 -10.06
C LYS A 192 25.52 5.44 -10.05
N GLN A 193 24.90 4.72 -9.13
CA GLN A 193 24.93 3.28 -9.03
C GLN A 193 23.56 2.72 -9.43
N PRO A 194 23.34 2.37 -10.73
CA PRO A 194 22.06 1.81 -11.16
C PRO A 194 21.78 0.49 -10.47
N LEU A 195 20.48 0.19 -10.27
CA LEU A 195 20.05 -1.11 -9.76
C LEU A 195 20.45 -2.21 -10.76
N VAL A 196 21.20 -3.21 -10.28
CA VAL A 196 21.68 -4.31 -11.13
C VAL A 196 21.04 -5.64 -10.74
N MET A 197 20.90 -6.55 -11.70
CA MET A 197 20.29 -7.86 -11.47
C MET A 197 20.97 -8.69 -10.36
N GLN A 198 22.26 -8.47 -10.12
CA GLN A 198 22.98 -9.16 -9.07
C GLN A 198 22.47 -8.79 -7.66
N GLU A 199 22.05 -7.53 -7.46
CA GLU A 199 21.45 -7.08 -6.19
C GLU A 199 20.11 -7.77 -5.92
N MET A 200 19.38 -8.18 -6.99
CA MET A 200 18.10 -8.88 -6.87
C MET A 200 18.24 -10.31 -6.33
N THR A 201 19.46 -10.86 -6.26
CA THR A 201 19.69 -12.18 -5.66
C THR A 201 19.21 -12.20 -4.20
N ALA A 202 19.44 -11.13 -3.44
CA ALA A 202 18.98 -11.04 -2.06
C ALA A 202 17.44 -11.10 -1.93
N LEU A 203 16.71 -10.53 -2.91
CA LEU A 203 15.25 -10.66 -2.96
C LEU A 203 14.82 -12.08 -3.28
N THR A 204 15.44 -12.72 -4.27
CA THR A 204 15.08 -14.09 -4.66
C THR A 204 15.40 -15.10 -3.56
N ASP A 205 16.50 -14.91 -2.86
CA ASP A 205 16.87 -15.73 -1.69
C ASP A 205 15.83 -15.55 -0.57
N PHE A 206 15.45 -14.31 -0.27
CA PHE A 206 14.41 -14.04 0.73
C PHE A 206 13.08 -14.71 0.37
N VAL A 207 12.62 -14.58 -0.87
CA VAL A 207 11.37 -15.21 -1.32
C VAL A 207 11.46 -16.73 -1.23
N SER A 208 12.62 -17.33 -1.55
CA SER A 208 12.81 -18.79 -1.48
C SER A 208 12.81 -19.34 -0.05
N GLU A 209 13.09 -18.52 0.96
CA GLU A 209 13.05 -18.88 2.38
C GLU A 209 11.65 -18.78 3.00
N LEU A 210 10.70 -18.11 2.31
CA LEU A 210 9.33 -17.99 2.80
C LEU A 210 8.58 -19.33 2.72
N PRO A 211 7.58 -19.57 3.60
CA PRO A 211 6.68 -20.70 3.46
C PRO A 211 6.03 -20.75 2.06
N GLU A 212 5.99 -21.93 1.44
CA GLU A 212 5.36 -22.13 0.10
C GLU A 212 3.89 -21.74 0.05
N SER A 213 3.22 -21.66 1.19
CA SER A 213 1.83 -21.23 1.32
C SER A 213 1.61 -19.73 1.10
N ILE A 214 2.67 -18.92 1.19
CA ILE A 214 2.56 -17.47 1.02
C ILE A 214 2.56 -17.13 -0.47
N TYR A 215 1.49 -16.50 -0.94
CA TYR A 215 1.45 -15.93 -2.28
C TYR A 215 2.25 -14.63 -2.35
N VAL A 216 3.29 -14.59 -3.20
CA VAL A 216 4.21 -13.46 -3.28
C VAL A 216 4.13 -12.77 -4.63
N ILE A 217 3.94 -11.45 -4.61
CA ILE A 217 4.10 -10.56 -5.77
C ILE A 217 5.20 -9.54 -5.43
N TRP A 218 6.01 -9.14 -6.41
CA TRP A 218 6.98 -8.08 -6.21
C TRP A 218 7.06 -7.14 -7.41
N ALA A 219 7.42 -5.89 -7.14
CA ALA A 219 7.51 -4.84 -8.14
C ALA A 219 8.66 -3.87 -7.84
N VAL A 220 9.07 -3.12 -8.87
CA VAL A 220 10.22 -2.21 -8.81
C VAL A 220 9.83 -0.84 -9.37
N TYR A 221 10.07 0.22 -8.61
CA TYR A 221 9.67 1.59 -8.92
C TYR A 221 10.82 2.57 -8.86
N PRO A 222 10.94 3.48 -9.84
CA PRO A 222 11.74 4.68 -9.65
C PRO A 222 11.03 5.61 -8.65
N ASP A 223 11.79 6.18 -7.71
CA ASP A 223 11.31 7.17 -6.76
C ASP A 223 12.44 8.21 -6.52
N GLU A 224 12.22 9.43 -6.97
CA GLU A 224 13.19 10.53 -6.87
C GLU A 224 13.44 10.99 -5.42
N SER A 225 12.60 10.59 -4.48
CA SER A 225 12.81 10.85 -3.05
C SER A 225 13.86 9.94 -2.41
N ILE A 226 14.24 8.85 -3.08
CA ILE A 226 15.33 7.96 -2.65
C ILE A 226 16.67 8.61 -3.01
N LYS A 227 17.60 8.63 -2.08
CA LYS A 227 18.91 9.21 -2.31
C LYS A 227 19.81 8.29 -3.12
N ASP A 228 20.91 8.85 -3.63
CA ASP A 228 21.97 8.07 -4.28
C ASP A 228 22.47 6.96 -3.34
N GLU A 229 22.77 5.81 -3.92
CA GLU A 229 23.26 4.63 -3.20
C GLU A 229 22.28 4.05 -2.15
N GLU A 230 21.01 4.49 -2.16
CA GLU A 230 19.95 3.94 -1.30
C GLU A 230 18.96 3.09 -2.11
N ILE A 231 18.40 2.08 -1.46
CA ILE A 231 17.18 1.37 -1.90
C ILE A 231 16.24 1.26 -0.72
N LYS A 232 14.97 1.57 -0.95
CA LYS A 232 13.92 1.30 0.02
C LYS A 232 13.15 0.04 -0.40
N VAL A 233 13.05 -0.92 0.50
CA VAL A 233 12.15 -2.07 0.34
C VAL A 233 10.95 -1.88 1.26
N THR A 234 9.75 -2.04 0.70
CA THR A 234 8.49 -2.01 1.44
C THR A 234 7.77 -3.33 1.23
N ILE A 235 7.28 -3.93 2.30
CA ILE A 235 6.38 -5.08 2.22
C ILE A 235 4.98 -4.68 2.65
N LEU A 236 3.97 -5.23 1.97
CA LEU A 236 2.58 -5.24 2.36
C LEU A 236 2.18 -6.70 2.53
N ALA A 237 1.95 -7.10 3.77
CA ALA A 237 1.59 -8.47 4.15
C ALA A 237 0.14 -8.52 4.60
N ALA A 238 -0.59 -9.54 4.19
CA ALA A 238 -2.00 -9.70 4.48
C ALA A 238 -2.34 -11.15 4.88
N GLY A 239 -3.34 -11.31 5.74
CA GLY A 239 -3.80 -12.62 6.20
C GLY A 239 -4.92 -12.52 7.23
N LYS A 240 -5.69 -13.59 7.39
CA LYS A 240 -6.90 -13.61 8.24
C LYS A 240 -6.59 -13.58 9.73
N GLU A 241 -5.42 -14.05 10.14
CA GLU A 241 -5.05 -14.22 11.55
C GLU A 241 -3.93 -13.27 11.99
N LEU A 242 -3.73 -12.16 11.28
CA LEU A 242 -2.70 -11.16 11.60
C LEU A 242 -3.07 -10.22 12.76
N GLU A 243 -4.01 -10.63 13.61
CA GLU A 243 -4.34 -9.88 14.82
C GLU A 243 -3.14 -9.82 15.78
N ASN A 244 -3.06 -8.72 16.52
CA ASN A 244 -2.05 -8.49 17.54
C ASN A 244 -2.06 -9.62 18.58
N GLY A 245 -0.93 -10.26 18.80
CA GLY A 245 -0.70 -11.22 19.87
C GLY A 245 -0.34 -10.52 21.17
#